data_ed9d034ed07baf5944c1170e376d77ea
#
_entry.id   ed9d034ed07baf5944c1170e376d77ea
#
_cell.length_a   1.000
_cell.length_b   1.000
_cell.length_c   1.000
_cell.angle_alpha   90.00
_cell.angle_beta   90.00
_cell.angle_gamma   90.00
#
_symmetry.space_group_name_H-M   'P 1'
#
loop_
_entity.id
_entity.type
_entity.pdbx_description
1 polymer ?
#
loop_
_entity_poly.entity_id
_entity_poly.type
_entity_poly.pdbx_seq_one_letter_code
_entity_poly.pdbx_strand_id
1 'polypeptide(L)'
;MLKPTYAIPALPPPAEIETVPVLRALARASRALADLKGQAKTIPNQGILIDTLALQEAKASSEVENIVTTQDELFQADVFPDDPQSPAAKEVALYRDALRLGYA
;
A
#
# COMPACT_ATOMS: atom_id res chain seq x y z
N MET A 1 -3.04 33.25 -11.03
CA MET A 1 -2.81 31.83 -11.22
C MET A 1 -1.44 31.61 -11.87
N LEU A 2 -0.55 30.94 -11.17
CA LEU A 2 0.77 30.64 -11.72
C LEU A 2 0.60 29.58 -12.84
N LYS A 3 1.13 29.88 -14.02
CA LYS A 3 1.20 28.87 -15.09
C LYS A 3 2.22 27.80 -14.68
N PRO A 4 1.90 26.52 -14.81
CA PRO A 4 2.88 25.48 -14.55
C PRO A 4 4.05 25.66 -15.53
N THR A 5 5.24 25.92 -14.99
CA THR A 5 6.48 26.04 -15.79
C THR A 5 7.16 24.70 -16.01
N TYR A 6 6.69 23.67 -15.29
CA TYR A 6 7.25 22.33 -15.36
C TYR A 6 6.36 21.41 -16.18
N ALA A 7 6.92 20.82 -17.22
CA ALA A 7 6.26 19.77 -18.00
C ALA A 7 6.69 18.39 -17.49
N ILE A 8 5.72 17.50 -17.25
CA ILE A 8 6.02 16.14 -16.84
C ILE A 8 6.69 15.41 -18.03
N PRO A 9 7.92 14.87 -17.86
CA PRO A 9 8.60 14.17 -18.92
C PRO A 9 7.86 12.90 -19.35
N ALA A 10 7.95 12.57 -20.61
CA ALA A 10 7.45 11.30 -21.11
C ALA A 10 8.36 10.14 -20.67
N LEU A 11 7.78 8.95 -20.52
CA LEU A 11 8.51 7.72 -20.24
C LEU A 11 8.65 6.89 -21.52
N PRO A 12 9.76 6.17 -21.69
CA PRO A 12 10.94 6.10 -20.82
C PRO A 12 11.77 7.39 -20.88
N PRO A 13 12.59 7.69 -19.82
CA PRO A 13 13.47 8.85 -19.86
C PRO A 13 14.51 8.74 -20.99
N PRO A 14 14.98 9.89 -21.58
CA PRO A 14 15.91 9.84 -22.69
C PRO A 14 17.34 9.40 -22.33
N ALA A 15 17.63 9.27 -21.04
CA ALA A 15 18.93 8.82 -20.56
C ALA A 15 19.11 7.31 -20.72
N GLU A 16 20.38 6.86 -20.87
CA GLU A 16 20.71 5.44 -20.85
C GLU A 16 20.48 4.86 -19.46
N ILE A 17 19.51 3.95 -19.34
CA ILE A 17 19.14 3.31 -18.06
C ILE A 17 19.62 1.87 -17.95
N GLU A 18 20.00 1.24 -19.08
CA GLU A 18 20.51 -0.13 -19.08
C GLU A 18 22.01 -0.19 -18.74
N THR A 19 22.38 0.41 -17.63
CA THR A 19 23.74 0.40 -17.12
C THR A 19 24.00 -0.85 -16.28
N VAL A 20 25.29 -1.23 -16.11
CA VAL A 20 25.65 -2.39 -15.29
C VAL A 20 25.11 -2.30 -13.86
N PRO A 21 25.24 -1.16 -13.13
CA PRO A 21 24.65 -1.04 -11.79
C PRO A 21 23.14 -1.25 -11.76
N VAL A 22 22.41 -0.69 -12.73
CA VAL A 22 20.95 -0.83 -12.84
C VAL A 22 20.57 -2.28 -13.12
N LEU A 23 21.23 -2.93 -14.06
CA LEU A 23 20.96 -4.33 -14.39
C LEU A 23 21.25 -5.28 -13.20
N ARG A 24 22.31 -5.01 -12.45
CA ARG A 24 22.61 -5.76 -11.21
C ARG A 24 21.53 -5.56 -10.15
N ALA A 25 21.05 -4.34 -9.98
CA ALA A 25 19.96 -4.05 -9.06
C ALA A 25 18.65 -4.74 -9.50
N LEU A 26 18.35 -4.73 -10.80
CA LEU A 26 17.21 -5.43 -11.39
C LEU A 26 17.28 -6.94 -11.11
N ALA A 27 18.44 -7.55 -11.26
CA ALA A 27 18.63 -8.99 -11.00
C ALA A 27 18.35 -9.32 -9.53
N ARG A 28 18.84 -8.49 -8.59
CA ARG A 28 18.54 -8.67 -7.15
C ARG A 28 17.08 -8.51 -6.83
N ALA A 29 16.46 -7.46 -7.36
CA ALA A 29 15.03 -7.18 -7.14
C ALA A 29 14.13 -8.28 -7.71
N SER A 30 14.43 -8.75 -8.92
CA SER A 30 13.69 -9.85 -9.56
C SER A 30 13.79 -11.15 -8.77
N ARG A 31 14.98 -11.43 -8.21
CA ARG A 31 15.18 -12.61 -7.37
C ARG A 31 14.36 -12.52 -6.08
N ALA A 32 14.41 -11.38 -5.40
CA ALA A 32 13.64 -11.16 -4.16
C ALA A 32 12.15 -11.29 -4.41
N LEU A 33 11.66 -10.74 -5.51
CA LEU A 33 10.24 -10.84 -5.90
C LEU A 33 9.84 -12.28 -6.22
N ALA A 34 10.70 -13.03 -6.91
CA ALA A 34 10.47 -14.44 -7.19
C ALA A 34 10.43 -15.30 -5.91
N ASP A 35 11.31 -15.02 -4.95
CA ASP A 35 11.33 -15.67 -3.64
C ASP A 35 10.01 -15.39 -2.89
N LEU A 36 9.57 -14.14 -2.86
CA LEU A 36 8.29 -13.76 -2.26
C LEU A 36 7.13 -14.50 -2.93
N LYS A 37 7.09 -14.53 -4.25
CA LYS A 37 6.06 -15.23 -5.01
C LYS A 37 6.04 -16.73 -4.68
N GLY A 38 7.21 -17.36 -4.52
CA GLY A 38 7.32 -18.75 -4.16
C GLY A 38 6.83 -19.03 -2.74
N GLN A 39 7.24 -18.19 -1.78
CA GLN A 39 6.82 -18.32 -0.39
C GLN A 39 5.33 -18.03 -0.19
N ALA A 40 4.78 -17.07 -0.92
CA ALA A 40 3.36 -16.73 -0.84
C ALA A 40 2.45 -17.92 -1.20
N LYS A 41 2.91 -18.82 -2.06
CA LYS A 41 2.17 -20.03 -2.43
C LYS A 41 2.00 -21.02 -1.27
N THR A 42 2.84 -20.92 -0.23
CA THR A 42 2.73 -21.77 0.96
C THR A 42 1.69 -21.26 1.96
N ILE A 43 1.18 -20.05 1.78
CA ILE A 43 0.16 -19.45 2.64
C ILE A 43 -1.20 -20.00 2.23
N PRO A 44 -1.94 -20.68 3.14
CA PRO A 44 -3.22 -21.31 2.80
C PRO A 44 -4.28 -20.32 2.33
N ASN A 45 -4.28 -19.10 2.90
CA ASN A 45 -5.21 -18.03 2.52
C ASN A 45 -4.47 -16.71 2.38
N GLN A 46 -4.07 -16.39 1.15
CA GLN A 46 -3.37 -15.14 0.84
C GLN A 46 -4.25 -13.90 1.06
N GLY A 47 -5.57 -14.04 1.01
CA GLY A 47 -6.50 -12.95 1.26
C GLY A 47 -6.35 -12.35 2.66
N ILE A 48 -6.05 -13.17 3.68
CA ILE A 48 -5.80 -12.69 5.04
C ILE A 48 -4.59 -11.75 5.06
N LEU A 49 -3.51 -12.11 4.37
CA LEU A 49 -2.31 -11.27 4.29
C LEU A 49 -2.59 -9.95 3.59
N ILE A 50 -3.31 -9.98 2.48
CA ILE A 50 -3.70 -8.78 1.72
C ILE A 50 -4.56 -7.86 2.58
N ASP A 51 -5.54 -8.40 3.29
CA ASP A 51 -6.42 -7.63 4.17
C ASP A 51 -5.64 -7.00 5.33
N THR A 52 -4.72 -7.75 5.93
CA THR A 52 -3.86 -7.25 7.02
C THR A 52 -2.94 -6.14 6.54
N LEU A 53 -2.29 -6.31 5.40
CA LEU A 53 -1.40 -5.29 4.82
C LEU A 53 -2.16 -4.03 4.42
N ALA A 54 -3.35 -4.17 3.85
CA ALA A 54 -4.19 -3.02 3.51
C ALA A 54 -4.58 -2.22 4.76
N LEU A 55 -4.89 -2.88 5.86
CA LEU A 55 -5.21 -2.22 7.13
C LEU A 55 -4.00 -1.52 7.74
N GLN A 56 -2.83 -2.16 7.73
CA GLN A 56 -1.58 -1.56 8.21
C GLN A 56 -1.18 -0.34 7.38
N GLU A 57 -1.31 -0.44 6.07
CA GLU A 57 -1.04 0.67 5.15
C GLU A 57 -1.97 1.85 5.43
N ALA A 58 -3.26 1.59 5.54
CA ALA A 58 -4.25 2.61 5.84
C ALA A 58 -3.96 3.32 7.17
N LYS A 59 -3.62 2.56 8.21
CA LYS A 59 -3.26 3.10 9.52
C LYS A 59 -2.00 3.97 9.45
N ALA A 60 -0.92 3.44 8.87
CA ALA A 60 0.37 4.13 8.82
C ALA A 60 0.30 5.41 7.96
N SER A 61 -0.34 5.34 6.81
CA SER A 61 -0.49 6.51 5.91
C SER A 61 -1.36 7.60 6.53
N SER A 62 -2.39 7.23 7.28
CA SER A 62 -3.25 8.18 7.98
C SER A 62 -2.52 8.86 9.14
N GLU A 63 -1.64 8.13 9.85
CA GLU A 63 -0.83 8.71 10.93
C GLU A 63 0.09 9.83 10.45
N VAL A 64 0.61 9.74 9.23
CA VAL A 64 1.43 10.82 8.64
C VAL A 64 0.64 12.13 8.55
N GLU A 65 -0.68 12.07 8.39
CA GLU A 65 -1.59 13.21 8.33
C GLU A 65 -2.25 13.53 9.68
N ASN A 66 -1.68 13.02 10.79
CA ASN A 66 -2.20 13.17 12.16
C ASN A 66 -3.57 12.53 12.41
N ILE A 67 -3.97 11.58 11.60
CA ILE A 67 -5.17 10.77 11.80
C ILE A 67 -4.73 9.49 12.51
N VAL A 68 -4.77 9.53 13.85
CA VAL A 68 -4.23 8.46 14.69
C VAL A 68 -5.36 7.56 15.19
N THR A 69 -5.17 6.26 15.05
CA THR A 69 -6.06 5.22 15.56
C THR A 69 -5.26 4.04 16.08
N THR A 70 -5.89 3.19 16.88
CA THR A 70 -5.27 1.96 17.38
C THR A 70 -5.74 0.76 16.55
N GLN A 71 -4.95 -0.33 16.58
CA GLN A 71 -5.39 -1.57 15.97
C GLN A 71 -6.65 -2.13 16.60
N ASP A 72 -6.79 -1.99 17.92
CA ASP A 72 -7.98 -2.44 18.64
C ASP A 72 -9.24 -1.72 18.17
N GLU A 73 -9.17 -0.41 17.97
CA GLU A 73 -10.30 0.36 17.40
C GLU A 73 -10.68 -0.14 16.02
N LEU A 74 -9.69 -0.45 15.17
CA LEU A 74 -9.93 -0.93 13.81
C LEU A 74 -10.54 -2.33 13.79
N PHE A 75 -10.05 -3.24 14.64
CA PHE A 75 -10.63 -4.57 14.78
C PHE A 75 -12.04 -4.53 15.37
N GLN A 76 -12.26 -3.67 16.35
CA GLN A 76 -13.59 -3.48 16.94
C GLN A 76 -14.59 -2.96 15.91
N ALA A 77 -14.16 -2.03 15.05
CA ALA A 77 -15.00 -1.52 13.99
C ALA A 77 -15.36 -2.60 12.96
N ASP A 78 -14.47 -3.52 12.66
CA ASP A 78 -14.74 -4.65 11.75
C ASP A 78 -15.69 -5.68 12.35
N VAL A 79 -15.53 -5.99 13.64
CA VAL A 79 -16.35 -6.99 14.34
C VAL A 79 -17.73 -6.43 14.70
N PHE A 80 -17.80 -5.16 15.06
CA PHE A 80 -19.02 -4.47 15.48
C PHE A 80 -19.26 -3.22 14.61
N PRO A 81 -19.63 -3.40 13.32
CA PRO A 81 -19.74 -2.26 12.39
C PRO A 81 -20.83 -1.25 12.77
N ASP A 82 -21.80 -1.64 13.58
CA ASP A 82 -22.89 -0.76 14.02
C ASP A 82 -22.54 0.05 15.29
N ASP A 83 -21.41 -0.28 15.93
CA ASP A 83 -20.96 0.47 17.09
C ASP A 83 -20.42 1.85 16.68
N PRO A 84 -20.58 2.88 17.54
CA PRO A 84 -20.00 4.20 17.29
C PRO A 84 -18.48 4.11 17.13
N GLN A 85 -17.98 4.66 16.03
CA GLN A 85 -16.54 4.71 15.73
C GLN A 85 -16.04 6.15 15.83
N SER A 86 -14.76 6.31 16.21
CA SER A 86 -14.11 7.61 16.12
C SER A 86 -14.03 8.06 14.66
N PRO A 87 -14.01 9.38 14.38
CA PRO A 87 -13.80 9.88 13.02
C PRO A 87 -12.50 9.35 12.39
N ALA A 88 -11.43 9.22 13.18
CA ALA A 88 -10.16 8.65 12.72
C ALA A 88 -10.30 7.19 12.29
N ALA A 89 -10.99 6.36 13.07
CA ALA A 89 -11.23 4.96 12.73
C ALA A 89 -12.05 4.80 11.46
N LYS A 90 -13.08 5.63 11.27
CA LYS A 90 -13.87 5.65 10.03
C LYS A 90 -13.03 5.97 8.82
N GLU A 91 -12.16 6.96 8.91
CA GLU A 91 -11.33 7.40 7.80
C GLU A 91 -10.31 6.34 7.41
N VAL A 92 -9.67 5.70 8.39
CA VAL A 92 -8.75 4.58 8.14
C VAL A 92 -9.48 3.39 7.51
N ALA A 93 -10.69 3.07 7.97
CA ALA A 93 -11.51 2.01 7.38
C ALA A 93 -11.88 2.29 5.93
N LEU A 94 -12.24 3.53 5.60
CA LEU A 94 -12.53 3.95 4.22
C LEU A 94 -11.29 3.85 3.33
N TYR A 95 -10.13 4.22 3.84
CA TYR A 95 -8.86 4.08 3.13
C TYR A 95 -8.58 2.59 2.80
N ARG A 96 -8.74 1.72 3.78
CA ARG A 96 -8.61 0.27 3.58
C ARG A 96 -9.57 -0.25 2.51
N ASP A 97 -10.83 0.17 2.56
CA ASP A 97 -11.84 -0.26 1.59
C ASP A 97 -11.50 0.21 0.18
N ALA A 98 -10.96 1.42 0.05
CA ALA A 98 -10.47 1.94 -1.23
C ALA A 98 -9.30 1.11 -1.77
N LEU A 99 -8.36 0.70 -0.92
CA LEU A 99 -7.26 -0.19 -1.31
C LEU A 99 -7.76 -1.55 -1.80
N ARG A 100 -8.73 -2.14 -1.11
CA ARG A 100 -9.34 -3.40 -1.53
C ARG A 100 -10.02 -3.29 -2.89
N LEU A 101 -10.76 -2.21 -3.09
CA LEU A 101 -11.45 -1.96 -4.35
C LEU A 101 -10.45 -1.78 -5.51
N GLY A 102 -9.39 -1.04 -5.28
CA GLY A 102 -8.34 -0.82 -6.27
C GLY A 102 -7.53 -2.08 -6.60
N TYR A 103 -7.40 -2.98 -5.66
CA TYR A 103 -6.70 -4.26 -5.84
C TYR A 103 -7.53 -5.28 -6.65
N ALA A 104 -8.82 -5.22 -6.54
CA ALA A 104 -9.74 -6.16 -7.18
C ALA A 104 -9.72 -6.13 -8.72
#